data_d6980db65802e6ab16d713c64b25c744
#
_entry.id   d6980db65802e6ab16d713c64b25c744
#
_cell.length_a   1.000
_cell.length_b   1.000
_cell.length_c   1.000
_cell.angle_alpha   90.00
_cell.angle_beta   90.00
_cell.angle_gamma   90.00
#
_symmetry.space_group_name_H-M   'P 1'
#
loop_
_entity.id
_entity.type
_entity.pdbx_description
1 polymer ?
#
loop_
_entity_poly.entity_id
_entity_poly.type
_entity_poly.pdbx_seq_one_letter_code
_entity_poly.pdbx_strand_id
1 'polypeptide(L)'
;MKKILFVASEGVPFIKTGGLADVVGSLPKSIDKEHFDVRVIIPKYACMKQQWKEKLNYVTHFYMDFNWKQEYVGIMEAEVDGIRYYFIDNEFYFNGDRPYGWDTRFEIEKYAYFSKAALCALPVIDFRPDLIHCHDWQTGLVPVYLKERFGEGDFFRGIKSVITIHNLKFQGKWDVKTVQSITGLPHHYFTPDKLEAYKDANLLKGGIVYADAVTTVSDTYAEEIKTAFYGEGLDGLLRARSGDLRGIVNGIDYDDFNPETDKYIVKPYNQVNFRKEKVKNKLALQEELGLPKDPKKMMIGIVSRLTDQKGFDLIAYVMDELCQDDVQIVVLGTGEEQYENMFRHFDWKYGDKVSAQIYYSEELSHKIYAACDAFLMPSLFEPCGLSQLMSLRYGTVPIVRETGGLKDTVMPYNEYESAGTGFSFTNYNAHEMLNTIRYAERIYYDKKREWNKIVDRAMQADFSWEVSAKKYQEMYDWLIG
;
A
#
# COMPACT_ATOMS: atom_id res chain seq x y z
N MET A 1 -2.86 -29.42 -4.86
CA MET A 1 -2.41 -28.01 -4.87
C MET A 1 -3.66 -27.15 -4.73
N LYS A 2 -3.74 -26.33 -3.69
CA LYS A 2 -4.86 -25.39 -3.46
C LYS A 2 -4.76 -24.23 -4.46
N LYS A 3 -5.88 -23.82 -5.03
CA LYS A 3 -5.91 -22.78 -6.07
C LYS A 3 -6.41 -21.46 -5.50
N ILE A 4 -5.58 -20.43 -5.57
CA ILE A 4 -5.87 -19.09 -5.05
C ILE A 4 -5.95 -18.11 -6.21
N LEU A 5 -7.03 -17.32 -6.26
CA LEU A 5 -7.17 -16.24 -7.21
C LEU A 5 -7.08 -14.88 -6.50
N PHE A 6 -6.14 -14.07 -6.90
CA PHE A 6 -6.13 -12.65 -6.51
C PHE A 6 -6.94 -11.84 -7.50
N VAL A 7 -7.85 -11.01 -7.02
CA VAL A 7 -8.62 -10.06 -7.83
C VAL A 7 -8.35 -8.66 -7.29
N ALA A 8 -7.76 -7.81 -8.11
CA ALA A 8 -7.34 -6.47 -7.70
C ALA A 8 -7.46 -5.44 -8.83
N SER A 9 -7.50 -4.17 -8.47
CA SER A 9 -7.54 -3.06 -9.43
C SER A 9 -6.19 -2.70 -10.02
N GLU A 10 -5.09 -3.08 -9.37
CA GLU A 10 -3.72 -2.80 -9.81
C GLU A 10 -2.76 -3.89 -9.32
N GLY A 11 -1.57 -3.95 -9.92
CA GLY A 11 -0.51 -4.87 -9.52
C GLY A 11 0.78 -4.59 -10.30
N VAL A 12 1.91 -4.49 -9.57
CA VAL A 12 3.21 -4.38 -10.22
C VAL A 12 3.56 -5.69 -10.93
N PRO A 13 4.29 -5.62 -12.05
CA PRO A 13 4.91 -4.44 -12.65
C PRO A 13 4.02 -3.69 -13.67
N PHE A 14 2.76 -4.09 -13.82
CA PHE A 14 1.87 -3.64 -14.89
C PHE A 14 1.30 -2.25 -14.66
N ILE A 15 0.77 -2.00 -13.45
CA ILE A 15 0.15 -0.75 -13.08
C ILE A 15 0.29 -0.51 -11.57
N LYS A 16 0.65 0.71 -11.16
CA LYS A 16 0.85 1.08 -9.77
C LYS A 16 0.42 2.51 -9.50
N THR A 17 -0.42 2.69 -8.49
CA THR A 17 -0.75 4.01 -7.91
C THR A 17 -0.45 4.07 -6.42
N GLY A 18 -0.39 2.93 -5.74
CA GLY A 18 -0.18 2.84 -4.30
C GLY A 18 0.33 1.47 -3.83
N GLY A 19 0.34 1.26 -2.52
CA GLY A 19 0.86 0.05 -1.89
C GLY A 19 0.07 -1.23 -2.21
N LEU A 20 -1.20 -1.12 -2.63
CA LEU A 20 -1.98 -2.26 -3.10
C LEU A 20 -1.29 -2.97 -4.26
N ALA A 21 -0.75 -2.21 -5.22
CA ALA A 21 -0.04 -2.76 -6.36
C ALA A 21 1.21 -3.56 -5.95
N ASP A 22 1.93 -3.08 -4.93
CA ASP A 22 3.10 -3.79 -4.38
C ASP A 22 2.68 -5.13 -3.76
N VAL A 23 1.59 -5.16 -3.00
CA VAL A 23 1.05 -6.39 -2.42
C VAL A 23 0.68 -7.40 -3.50
N VAL A 24 -0.08 -6.98 -4.51
CA VAL A 24 -0.56 -7.85 -5.59
C VAL A 24 0.58 -8.35 -6.50
N GLY A 25 1.65 -7.58 -6.61
CA GLY A 25 2.82 -7.99 -7.38
C GLY A 25 3.82 -8.86 -6.62
N SER A 26 3.85 -8.76 -5.29
CA SER A 26 4.90 -9.41 -4.48
C SER A 26 4.39 -10.59 -3.64
N LEU A 27 3.22 -10.49 -3.00
CA LEU A 27 2.67 -11.58 -2.20
C LEU A 27 2.47 -12.87 -2.99
N PRO A 28 1.89 -12.88 -4.22
CA PRO A 28 1.69 -14.10 -4.98
C PRO A 28 2.98 -14.88 -5.25
N LYS A 29 4.08 -14.18 -5.52
CA LYS A 29 5.37 -14.84 -5.81
C LYS A 29 6.07 -15.40 -4.57
N SER A 30 5.70 -14.92 -3.37
CA SER A 30 6.24 -15.36 -2.08
C SER A 30 5.42 -16.47 -1.42
N ILE A 31 4.27 -16.83 -1.97
CA ILE A 31 3.47 -17.97 -1.55
C ILE A 31 4.11 -19.28 -2.06
N ASP A 32 4.09 -20.31 -1.22
CA ASP A 32 4.67 -21.62 -1.53
C ASP A 32 4.00 -22.26 -2.77
N LYS A 33 4.74 -22.30 -3.86
CA LYS A 33 4.28 -22.83 -5.18
C LYS A 33 4.13 -24.35 -5.21
N GLU A 34 4.62 -25.07 -4.23
CA GLU A 34 4.42 -26.54 -4.14
C GLU A 34 3.02 -26.86 -3.59
N HIS A 35 2.48 -26.00 -2.72
CA HIS A 35 1.17 -26.18 -2.10
C HIS A 35 0.06 -25.36 -2.77
N PHE A 36 0.37 -24.21 -3.38
CA PHE A 36 -0.59 -23.28 -3.94
C PHE A 36 -0.33 -22.95 -5.43
N ASP A 37 -1.39 -23.04 -6.25
CA ASP A 37 -1.44 -22.42 -7.60
C ASP A 37 -2.08 -21.05 -7.45
N VAL A 38 -1.26 -19.99 -7.48
CA VAL A 38 -1.72 -18.61 -7.32
C VAL A 38 -1.77 -17.93 -8.67
N ARG A 39 -2.92 -17.35 -9.01
CA ARG A 39 -3.12 -16.53 -10.21
C ARG A 39 -3.72 -15.19 -9.86
N VAL A 40 -3.57 -14.23 -10.75
CA VAL A 40 -4.00 -12.84 -10.53
C VAL A 40 -4.90 -12.39 -11.67
N ILE A 41 -5.99 -11.69 -11.36
CA ILE A 41 -6.82 -10.97 -12.35
C ILE A 41 -6.80 -9.49 -12.03
N ILE A 42 -6.44 -8.66 -13.00
CA ILE A 42 -6.48 -7.18 -12.95
C ILE A 42 -7.11 -6.61 -14.23
N PRO A 43 -7.57 -5.35 -14.25
CA PRO A 43 -8.00 -4.71 -15.49
C PRO A 43 -6.82 -4.45 -16.44
N LYS A 44 -7.09 -4.51 -17.75
CA LYS A 44 -6.16 -4.05 -18.79
C LYS A 44 -6.36 -2.57 -19.04
N TYR A 45 -5.60 -1.73 -18.35
CA TYR A 45 -5.69 -0.28 -18.53
C TYR A 45 -4.93 0.22 -19.77
N ALA A 46 -5.50 1.20 -20.45
CA ALA A 46 -4.83 1.88 -21.57
C ALA A 46 -3.56 2.63 -21.13
N CYS A 47 -3.50 3.08 -19.87
CA CYS A 47 -2.34 3.76 -19.30
C CYS A 47 -1.17 2.84 -18.87
N MET A 48 -1.30 1.52 -19.01
CA MET A 48 -0.17 0.60 -18.81
C MET A 48 1.00 0.95 -19.74
N LYS A 49 2.23 0.81 -19.25
CA LYS A 49 3.44 1.03 -20.07
C LYS A 49 3.46 0.10 -21.28
N GLN A 50 3.88 0.64 -22.45
CA GLN A 50 3.85 -0.07 -23.71
C GLN A 50 4.61 -1.41 -23.67
N GLN A 51 5.75 -1.46 -23.04
CA GLN A 51 6.56 -2.68 -22.85
C GLN A 51 5.80 -3.86 -22.19
N TRP A 52 4.79 -3.56 -21.35
CA TRP A 52 3.96 -4.56 -20.71
C TRP A 52 2.77 -4.96 -21.59
N LYS A 53 2.17 -3.99 -22.31
CA LYS A 53 1.09 -4.28 -23.28
C LYS A 53 1.55 -5.26 -24.38
N GLU A 54 2.79 -5.11 -24.83
CA GLU A 54 3.39 -5.96 -25.85
C GLU A 54 3.63 -7.41 -25.39
N LYS A 55 3.66 -7.64 -24.09
CA LYS A 55 3.80 -8.98 -23.50
C LYS A 55 2.47 -9.69 -23.26
N LEU A 56 1.34 -9.01 -23.48
CA LEU A 56 0.03 -9.59 -23.27
C LEU A 56 -0.35 -10.48 -24.46
N ASN A 57 -0.71 -11.72 -24.16
CA ASN A 57 -1.25 -12.66 -25.14
C ASN A 57 -2.77 -12.67 -25.05
N TYR A 58 -3.44 -12.60 -26.18
CA TYR A 58 -4.88 -12.77 -26.25
C TYR A 58 -5.26 -14.22 -25.98
N VAL A 59 -6.21 -14.42 -25.05
CA VAL A 59 -6.73 -15.76 -24.70
C VAL A 59 -8.06 -15.99 -25.42
N THR A 60 -9.06 -15.15 -25.10
CA THR A 60 -10.42 -15.28 -25.66
C THR A 60 -11.25 -14.04 -25.31
N HIS A 61 -12.50 -14.05 -25.75
CA HIS A 61 -13.52 -13.10 -25.30
C HIS A 61 -14.88 -13.76 -25.20
N PHE A 62 -15.76 -13.12 -24.44
CA PHE A 62 -17.16 -13.48 -24.34
C PHE A 62 -18.01 -12.23 -24.06
N TYR A 63 -19.32 -12.38 -24.09
CA TYR A 63 -20.26 -11.35 -23.67
C TYR A 63 -20.95 -11.80 -22.38
N MET A 64 -21.04 -10.91 -21.40
CA MET A 64 -21.75 -11.17 -20.15
C MET A 64 -22.94 -10.22 -20.02
N ASP A 65 -24.01 -10.71 -19.44
CA ASP A 65 -25.11 -9.85 -19.03
C ASP A 65 -24.67 -8.96 -17.88
N PHE A 66 -24.71 -7.65 -18.11
CA PHE A 66 -24.39 -6.66 -17.10
C PHE A 66 -25.55 -5.67 -17.01
N ASN A 67 -26.34 -5.83 -15.94
CA ASN A 67 -27.62 -5.15 -15.79
C ASN A 67 -28.57 -5.46 -16.97
N TRP A 68 -28.95 -4.47 -17.76
CA TRP A 68 -29.90 -4.55 -18.87
C TRP A 68 -29.24 -4.71 -20.26
N LYS A 69 -27.92 -4.76 -20.29
CA LYS A 69 -27.13 -4.86 -21.54
C LYS A 69 -26.14 -6.02 -21.48
N GLN A 70 -25.68 -6.43 -22.64
CA GLN A 70 -24.55 -7.34 -22.77
C GLN A 70 -23.27 -6.57 -22.96
N GLU A 71 -22.27 -6.85 -22.13
CA GLU A 71 -20.97 -6.22 -22.17
C GLU A 71 -19.89 -7.18 -22.67
N TYR A 72 -19.01 -6.67 -23.52
CA TYR A 72 -17.83 -7.38 -23.98
C TYR A 72 -16.84 -7.59 -22.82
N VAL A 73 -16.27 -8.79 -22.75
CA VAL A 73 -15.20 -9.16 -21.83
C VAL A 73 -14.09 -9.84 -22.61
N GLY A 74 -13.00 -9.13 -22.86
CA GLY A 74 -11.78 -9.72 -23.41
C GLY A 74 -10.90 -10.25 -22.29
N ILE A 75 -10.19 -11.32 -22.54
CA ILE A 75 -9.21 -11.90 -21.63
C ILE A 75 -7.85 -11.93 -22.32
N MET A 76 -6.88 -11.25 -21.70
CA MET A 76 -5.46 -11.35 -22.06
C MET A 76 -4.72 -12.03 -20.92
N GLU A 77 -3.54 -12.59 -21.19
CA GLU A 77 -2.67 -13.15 -20.16
C GLU A 77 -1.21 -12.77 -20.34
N ALA A 78 -0.47 -12.79 -19.24
CA ALA A 78 0.99 -12.73 -19.21
C ALA A 78 1.51 -13.53 -18.00
N GLU A 79 2.77 -13.96 -18.07
CA GLU A 79 3.45 -14.59 -16.94
C GLU A 79 4.64 -13.74 -16.54
N VAL A 80 4.73 -13.41 -15.25
CA VAL A 80 5.85 -12.66 -14.66
C VAL A 80 6.21 -13.30 -13.34
N ASP A 81 7.50 -13.53 -13.10
CA ASP A 81 8.07 -14.15 -11.89
C ASP A 81 7.42 -15.52 -11.55
N GLY A 82 6.96 -16.24 -12.58
CA GLY A 82 6.29 -17.53 -12.44
C GLY A 82 4.85 -17.42 -11.90
N ILE A 83 4.24 -16.25 -11.96
CA ILE A 83 2.83 -15.99 -11.65
C ILE A 83 2.09 -15.66 -12.93
N ARG A 84 0.95 -16.32 -13.13
CA ARG A 84 0.06 -16.05 -14.26
C ARG A 84 -0.92 -14.94 -13.93
N TYR A 85 -0.88 -13.90 -14.74
CA TYR A 85 -1.80 -12.76 -14.70
C TYR A 85 -2.80 -12.86 -15.84
N TYR A 86 -4.06 -12.65 -15.52
CA TYR A 86 -5.12 -12.43 -16.49
C TYR A 86 -5.55 -10.96 -16.45
N PHE A 87 -5.89 -10.42 -17.61
CA PHE A 87 -6.30 -9.04 -17.77
C PHE A 87 -7.69 -9.00 -18.37
N ILE A 88 -8.62 -8.32 -17.68
CA ILE A 88 -9.95 -8.05 -18.21
C ILE A 88 -9.85 -6.84 -19.14
N ASP A 89 -10.11 -7.07 -20.42
CA ASP A 89 -10.05 -6.06 -21.48
C ASP A 89 -11.44 -5.55 -21.83
N ASN A 90 -11.64 -4.26 -21.68
CA ASN A 90 -12.81 -3.52 -22.17
C ASN A 90 -12.41 -2.05 -22.32
N GLU A 91 -12.33 -1.59 -23.57
CA GLU A 91 -11.88 -0.22 -23.86
C GLU A 91 -12.83 0.87 -23.31
N PHE A 92 -14.13 0.59 -23.17
CA PHE A 92 -15.07 1.55 -22.60
C PHE A 92 -14.74 1.87 -21.13
N TYR A 93 -14.42 0.84 -20.34
CA TYR A 93 -14.17 1.01 -18.91
C TYR A 93 -12.70 1.36 -18.58
N PHE A 94 -11.73 0.89 -19.36
CA PHE A 94 -10.31 0.94 -18.98
C PHE A 94 -9.43 1.81 -19.90
N ASN A 95 -10.04 2.68 -20.73
CA ASN A 95 -9.33 3.52 -21.68
C ASN A 95 -8.83 4.88 -21.10
N GLY A 96 -8.92 5.07 -19.78
CA GLY A 96 -8.45 6.29 -19.13
C GLY A 96 -6.92 6.43 -19.12
N ASP A 97 -6.46 7.68 -18.89
CA ASP A 97 -5.04 8.04 -18.70
C ASP A 97 -4.50 7.62 -17.33
N ARG A 98 -5.36 7.13 -16.45
CA ARG A 98 -5.06 6.64 -15.10
C ARG A 98 -6.04 5.53 -14.70
N PRO A 99 -5.68 4.67 -13.72
CA PRO A 99 -6.57 3.61 -13.25
C PRO A 99 -7.85 4.13 -12.58
N TYR A 100 -7.75 5.24 -11.85
CA TYR A 100 -8.84 5.83 -11.07
C TYR A 100 -9.19 7.22 -11.61
N GLY A 101 -10.46 7.37 -12.02
CA GLY A 101 -11.00 8.62 -12.55
C GLY A 101 -11.60 9.53 -11.47
N TRP A 102 -12.12 10.68 -11.90
CA TRP A 102 -12.77 11.66 -11.03
C TRP A 102 -14.30 11.46 -10.91
N ASP A 103 -14.93 10.81 -11.90
CA ASP A 103 -16.36 10.52 -11.88
C ASP A 103 -16.64 9.27 -11.04
N THR A 104 -17.03 9.48 -9.81
CA THR A 104 -17.31 8.40 -8.84
C THR A 104 -18.39 7.44 -9.35
N ARG A 105 -19.44 7.94 -10.03
CA ARG A 105 -20.49 7.08 -10.59
C ARG A 105 -19.92 6.13 -11.65
N PHE A 106 -19.08 6.64 -12.54
CA PHE A 106 -18.43 5.83 -13.55
C PHE A 106 -17.45 4.81 -12.93
N GLU A 107 -16.70 5.22 -11.91
CA GLU A 107 -15.81 4.31 -11.17
C GLU A 107 -16.59 3.16 -10.51
N ILE A 108 -17.76 3.42 -9.93
CA ILE A 108 -18.66 2.39 -9.40
C ILE A 108 -19.09 1.41 -10.50
N GLU A 109 -19.54 1.90 -11.65
CA GLU A 109 -19.92 1.07 -12.79
C GLU A 109 -18.75 0.24 -13.31
N LYS A 110 -17.59 0.86 -13.48
CA LYS A 110 -16.35 0.23 -13.94
C LYS A 110 -15.93 -0.96 -13.06
N TYR A 111 -15.93 -0.78 -11.75
CA TYR A 111 -15.49 -1.84 -10.85
C TYR A 111 -16.60 -2.83 -10.50
N ALA A 112 -17.88 -2.47 -10.62
CA ALA A 112 -18.97 -3.44 -10.64
C ALA A 112 -18.88 -4.37 -11.86
N TYR A 113 -18.60 -3.79 -13.04
CA TYR A 113 -18.31 -4.56 -14.25
C TYR A 113 -17.11 -5.49 -14.04
N PHE A 114 -15.97 -4.95 -13.58
CA PHE A 114 -14.75 -5.71 -13.35
C PHE A 114 -14.97 -6.89 -12.37
N SER A 115 -15.65 -6.66 -11.26
CA SER A 115 -15.93 -7.68 -10.24
C SER A 115 -16.74 -8.83 -10.82
N LYS A 116 -17.75 -8.54 -11.65
CA LYS A 116 -18.56 -9.58 -12.31
C LYS A 116 -17.79 -10.29 -13.43
N ALA A 117 -17.07 -9.52 -14.24
CA ALA A 117 -16.26 -10.06 -15.33
C ALA A 117 -15.18 -11.03 -14.84
N ALA A 118 -14.52 -10.72 -13.71
CA ALA A 118 -13.54 -11.60 -13.09
C ALA A 118 -14.12 -12.98 -12.73
N LEU A 119 -15.35 -13.03 -12.20
CA LEU A 119 -16.02 -14.28 -11.90
C LEU A 119 -16.45 -15.02 -13.18
N CYS A 120 -17.07 -14.32 -14.14
CA CYS A 120 -17.49 -14.90 -15.41
C CYS A 120 -16.30 -15.47 -16.24
N ALA A 121 -15.11 -14.91 -16.06
CA ALA A 121 -13.90 -15.39 -16.74
C ALA A 121 -13.45 -16.77 -16.26
N LEU A 122 -13.70 -17.14 -15.01
CA LEU A 122 -13.15 -18.36 -14.39
C LEU A 122 -13.49 -19.66 -15.13
N PRO A 123 -14.77 -19.93 -15.50
CA PRO A 123 -15.08 -21.10 -16.30
C PRO A 123 -14.46 -21.05 -17.71
N VAL A 124 -14.31 -19.84 -18.27
CA VAL A 124 -13.80 -19.64 -19.63
C VAL A 124 -12.29 -19.93 -19.72
N ILE A 125 -11.54 -19.61 -18.67
CA ILE A 125 -10.08 -19.88 -18.56
C ILE A 125 -9.79 -21.25 -17.91
N ASP A 126 -10.81 -22.04 -17.64
CA ASP A 126 -10.71 -23.35 -16.96
C ASP A 126 -9.91 -23.29 -15.65
N PHE A 127 -10.19 -22.25 -14.84
CA PHE A 127 -9.57 -22.09 -13.53
C PHE A 127 -10.62 -21.96 -12.44
N ARG A 128 -10.86 -23.03 -11.71
CA ARG A 128 -11.74 -23.03 -10.53
C ARG A 128 -10.88 -22.86 -9.28
N PRO A 129 -10.85 -21.64 -8.67
CA PRO A 129 -10.14 -21.42 -7.41
C PRO A 129 -10.84 -22.10 -6.24
N ASP A 130 -10.09 -22.43 -5.21
CA ASP A 130 -10.63 -22.83 -3.90
C ASP A 130 -10.93 -21.58 -3.05
N LEU A 131 -10.17 -20.49 -3.30
CA LEU A 131 -10.33 -19.21 -2.61
C LEU A 131 -10.05 -18.05 -3.56
N ILE A 132 -10.88 -16.99 -3.44
CA ILE A 132 -10.70 -15.70 -4.12
C ILE A 132 -10.29 -14.66 -3.10
N HIS A 133 -9.13 -14.03 -3.30
CA HIS A 133 -8.61 -12.95 -2.47
C HIS A 133 -8.83 -11.59 -3.15
N CYS A 134 -9.73 -10.81 -2.59
CA CYS A 134 -10.17 -9.50 -3.09
C CYS A 134 -9.44 -8.37 -2.37
N HIS A 135 -9.25 -7.23 -3.04
CA HIS A 135 -8.49 -6.10 -2.53
C HIS A 135 -9.25 -4.80 -2.68
N ASP A 136 -9.58 -4.14 -1.54
CA ASP A 136 -10.29 -2.87 -1.43
C ASP A 136 -11.68 -2.86 -2.09
N TRP A 137 -12.30 -1.68 -2.14
CA TRP A 137 -13.66 -1.50 -2.62
C TRP A 137 -13.86 -1.83 -4.10
N GLN A 138 -12.80 -1.71 -4.92
CA GLN A 138 -12.85 -2.01 -6.34
C GLN A 138 -13.22 -3.47 -6.63
N THR A 139 -12.94 -4.34 -5.67
CA THR A 139 -13.29 -5.77 -5.75
C THR A 139 -14.32 -6.19 -4.69
N GLY A 140 -14.89 -5.21 -3.98
CA GLY A 140 -15.85 -5.46 -2.91
C GLY A 140 -17.11 -6.17 -3.36
N LEU A 141 -17.49 -6.07 -4.63
CA LEU A 141 -18.64 -6.79 -5.19
C LEU A 141 -18.32 -8.25 -5.56
N VAL A 142 -17.07 -8.68 -5.61
CA VAL A 142 -16.74 -10.09 -5.91
C VAL A 142 -17.34 -11.04 -4.87
N PRO A 143 -17.15 -10.85 -3.55
CA PRO A 143 -17.80 -11.70 -2.55
C PRO A 143 -19.34 -11.64 -2.61
N VAL A 144 -19.90 -10.47 -2.90
CA VAL A 144 -21.35 -10.28 -3.04
C VAL A 144 -21.90 -11.09 -4.21
N TYR A 145 -21.32 -10.93 -5.40
CA TYR A 145 -21.73 -11.68 -6.59
C TYR A 145 -21.49 -13.20 -6.43
N LEU A 146 -20.38 -13.59 -5.81
CA LEU A 146 -20.07 -14.99 -5.57
C LEU A 146 -21.16 -15.68 -4.74
N LYS A 147 -21.69 -15.02 -3.71
CA LYS A 147 -22.75 -15.57 -2.87
C LYS A 147 -24.14 -15.46 -3.52
N GLU A 148 -24.42 -14.34 -4.20
CA GLU A 148 -25.76 -14.04 -4.76
C GLU A 148 -26.02 -14.72 -6.11
N ARG A 149 -25.07 -14.61 -7.04
CA ARG A 149 -25.30 -14.98 -8.45
C ARG A 149 -24.67 -16.30 -8.85
N PHE A 150 -23.59 -16.65 -8.23
CA PHE A 150 -22.76 -17.75 -8.67
C PHE A 150 -22.72 -18.93 -7.70
N GLY A 151 -23.01 -18.70 -6.39
CA GLY A 151 -22.82 -19.70 -5.34
C GLY A 151 -23.69 -20.95 -5.45
N GLU A 152 -24.82 -20.89 -6.17
CA GLU A 152 -25.68 -22.04 -6.42
C GLU A 152 -25.21 -22.94 -7.60
N GLY A 153 -24.37 -22.41 -8.49
CA GLY A 153 -23.81 -23.15 -9.60
C GLY A 153 -22.71 -24.12 -9.17
N ASP A 154 -22.66 -25.31 -9.77
CA ASP A 154 -21.69 -26.36 -9.40
C ASP A 154 -20.23 -25.90 -9.49
N PHE A 155 -19.90 -25.02 -10.45
CA PHE A 155 -18.56 -24.49 -10.61
C PHE A 155 -18.12 -23.61 -9.41
N PHE A 156 -19.03 -22.80 -8.87
CA PHE A 156 -18.68 -21.81 -7.83
C PHE A 156 -18.98 -22.29 -6.41
N ARG A 157 -19.72 -23.37 -6.26
CA ARG A 157 -20.11 -23.90 -4.94
C ARG A 157 -18.91 -24.18 -4.06
N GLY A 158 -18.90 -23.59 -2.87
CA GLY A 158 -17.86 -23.80 -1.87
C GLY A 158 -16.58 -22.99 -2.05
N ILE A 159 -16.48 -22.16 -3.10
CA ILE A 159 -15.36 -21.23 -3.23
C ILE A 159 -15.41 -20.22 -2.07
N LYS A 160 -14.30 -20.09 -1.37
CA LYS A 160 -14.13 -19.13 -0.27
C LYS A 160 -13.71 -17.75 -0.78
N SER A 161 -13.91 -16.72 0.03
CA SER A 161 -13.48 -15.37 -0.30
C SER A 161 -12.84 -14.66 0.89
N VAL A 162 -11.80 -13.91 0.63
CA VAL A 162 -11.12 -12.99 1.56
C VAL A 162 -11.16 -11.61 0.96
N ILE A 163 -11.36 -10.58 1.77
CA ILE A 163 -11.17 -9.20 1.37
C ILE A 163 -10.10 -8.53 2.23
N THR A 164 -9.11 -7.93 1.59
CA THR A 164 -8.09 -7.11 2.26
C THR A 164 -8.45 -5.63 2.15
N ILE A 165 -8.49 -4.96 3.30
CA ILE A 165 -8.65 -3.51 3.42
C ILE A 165 -7.26 -2.89 3.45
N HIS A 166 -6.85 -2.23 2.37
CA HIS A 166 -5.58 -1.49 2.32
C HIS A 166 -5.72 -0.08 2.89
N ASN A 167 -6.87 0.57 2.61
CA ASN A 167 -7.18 1.87 3.19
C ASN A 167 -8.71 2.06 3.30
N LEU A 168 -9.21 2.03 4.51
CA LEU A 168 -10.65 2.10 4.82
C LEU A 168 -11.30 3.45 4.42
N LYS A 169 -10.50 4.50 4.21
CA LYS A 169 -11.00 5.81 3.76
C LYS A 169 -11.70 5.72 2.40
N PHE A 170 -11.28 4.80 1.54
CA PHE A 170 -11.83 4.61 0.21
C PHE A 170 -12.81 3.43 0.20
N GLN A 171 -14.10 3.70 -0.02
CA GLN A 171 -15.15 2.71 0.19
C GLN A 171 -16.01 2.42 -1.03
N GLY A 172 -15.94 3.23 -2.10
CA GLY A 172 -16.81 3.08 -3.26
C GLY A 172 -18.28 3.29 -2.90
N LYS A 173 -18.67 4.54 -2.61
CA LYS A 173 -20.03 4.92 -2.17
C LYS A 173 -20.76 5.72 -3.25
N TRP A 174 -22.04 5.37 -3.46
CA TRP A 174 -22.95 6.13 -4.33
C TRP A 174 -24.40 5.83 -3.96
N ASP A 175 -25.34 6.61 -4.48
CA ASP A 175 -26.75 6.42 -4.17
C ASP A 175 -27.25 4.99 -4.51
N VAL A 176 -28.10 4.46 -3.65
CA VAL A 176 -28.59 3.07 -3.73
C VAL A 176 -29.28 2.77 -5.06
N LYS A 177 -30.11 3.68 -5.59
CA LYS A 177 -30.88 3.43 -6.82
C LYS A 177 -29.96 3.26 -8.02
N THR A 178 -28.95 4.11 -8.13
CA THR A 178 -27.95 4.04 -9.20
C THR A 178 -27.11 2.76 -9.10
N VAL A 179 -26.62 2.43 -7.91
CA VAL A 179 -25.80 1.21 -7.71
C VAL A 179 -26.64 -0.06 -7.95
N GLN A 180 -27.90 -0.07 -7.52
CA GLN A 180 -28.82 -1.16 -7.82
C GLN A 180 -29.03 -1.32 -9.32
N SER A 181 -29.25 -0.20 -10.03
CA SER A 181 -29.37 -0.20 -11.49
C SER A 181 -28.12 -0.69 -12.19
N ILE A 182 -26.92 -0.28 -11.73
CA ILE A 182 -25.63 -0.70 -12.29
C ILE A 182 -25.39 -2.20 -12.07
N THR A 183 -25.56 -2.67 -10.85
CA THR A 183 -25.19 -4.04 -10.45
C THR A 183 -26.24 -5.08 -10.84
N GLY A 184 -27.51 -4.67 -10.99
CA GLY A 184 -28.63 -5.58 -11.16
C GLY A 184 -28.93 -6.45 -9.94
N LEU A 185 -28.37 -6.09 -8.77
CA LEU A 185 -28.65 -6.78 -7.52
C LEU A 185 -30.08 -6.46 -7.02
N PRO A 186 -30.80 -7.45 -6.49
CA PRO A 186 -32.12 -7.24 -5.87
C PRO A 186 -32.07 -6.23 -4.71
N HIS A 187 -33.19 -5.53 -4.50
CA HIS A 187 -33.28 -4.47 -3.49
C HIS A 187 -32.90 -4.92 -2.07
N HIS A 188 -33.18 -6.17 -1.71
CA HIS A 188 -32.86 -6.72 -0.39
C HIS A 188 -31.34 -6.83 -0.08
N TYR A 189 -30.47 -6.54 -1.07
CA TYR A 189 -29.03 -6.40 -0.83
C TYR A 189 -28.64 -4.99 -0.38
N PHE A 190 -29.55 -4.00 -0.51
CA PHE A 190 -29.30 -2.61 -0.15
C PHE A 190 -29.98 -2.24 1.17
N THR A 191 -29.76 -3.05 2.18
CA THR A 191 -30.25 -2.86 3.56
C THR A 191 -29.08 -2.52 4.50
N PRO A 192 -29.34 -1.89 5.68
CA PRO A 192 -28.28 -1.48 6.61
C PRO A 192 -27.37 -2.61 7.13
N ASP A 193 -27.84 -3.83 7.12
CA ASP A 193 -27.07 -5.04 7.47
C ASP A 193 -26.24 -5.59 6.30
N LYS A 194 -26.39 -5.02 5.09
CA LYS A 194 -25.71 -5.47 3.87
C LYS A 194 -24.91 -4.34 3.21
N LEU A 195 -25.31 -3.90 2.00
CA LEU A 195 -24.55 -2.90 1.23
C LEU A 195 -24.88 -1.45 1.59
N GLU A 196 -26.04 -1.17 2.18
CA GLU A 196 -26.41 0.21 2.51
C GLU A 196 -25.59 0.71 3.71
N ALA A 197 -25.06 1.92 3.60
CA ALA A 197 -24.43 2.67 4.68
C ALA A 197 -24.75 4.17 4.55
N TYR A 198 -25.41 4.74 5.56
CA TYR A 198 -25.76 6.17 5.59
C TYR A 198 -26.55 6.66 4.36
N LYS A 199 -27.50 5.84 3.89
CA LYS A 199 -28.35 6.04 2.71
C LYS A 199 -27.67 5.81 1.35
N ASP A 200 -26.40 5.56 1.31
CA ASP A 200 -25.65 5.18 0.11
C ASP A 200 -25.41 3.67 0.07
N ALA A 201 -25.21 3.14 -1.12
CA ALA A 201 -24.61 1.82 -1.30
C ALA A 201 -23.09 1.95 -1.14
N ASN A 202 -22.48 1.00 -0.43
CA ASN A 202 -21.07 0.99 -0.11
C ASN A 202 -20.47 -0.35 -0.54
N LEU A 203 -19.59 -0.34 -1.55
CA LEU A 203 -19.07 -1.54 -2.16
C LEU A 203 -18.09 -2.27 -1.24
N LEU A 204 -17.25 -1.53 -0.51
CA LEU A 204 -16.33 -2.13 0.47
C LEU A 204 -17.12 -2.80 1.60
N LYS A 205 -18.19 -2.13 2.09
CA LYS A 205 -19.08 -2.74 3.09
C LYS A 205 -19.65 -4.06 2.59
N GLY A 206 -20.12 -4.11 1.34
CA GLY A 206 -20.58 -5.35 0.72
C GLY A 206 -19.49 -6.45 0.78
N GLY A 207 -18.27 -6.14 0.40
CA GLY A 207 -17.15 -7.06 0.49
C GLY A 207 -16.89 -7.55 1.91
N ILE A 208 -16.89 -6.65 2.90
CA ILE A 208 -16.70 -7.00 4.32
C ILE A 208 -17.84 -7.88 4.84
N VAL A 209 -19.07 -7.62 4.47
CA VAL A 209 -20.24 -8.40 4.92
C VAL A 209 -20.22 -9.81 4.35
N TYR A 210 -19.87 -9.97 3.07
CA TYR A 210 -20.03 -11.23 2.34
C TYR A 210 -18.78 -12.10 2.26
N ALA A 211 -17.58 -11.56 2.49
CA ALA A 211 -16.35 -12.36 2.51
C ALA A 211 -16.33 -13.34 3.70
N ASP A 212 -15.70 -14.50 3.51
CA ASP A 212 -15.52 -15.50 4.57
C ASP A 212 -14.49 -15.03 5.62
N ALA A 213 -13.50 -14.22 5.23
CA ALA A 213 -12.58 -13.54 6.16
C ALA A 213 -12.24 -12.13 5.66
N VAL A 214 -11.86 -11.28 6.59
CA VAL A 214 -11.44 -9.90 6.35
C VAL A 214 -10.01 -9.74 6.84
N THR A 215 -9.15 -9.13 6.03
CA THR A 215 -7.80 -8.78 6.47
C THR A 215 -7.55 -7.28 6.30
N THR A 216 -6.60 -6.78 7.06
CA THR A 216 -6.01 -5.47 6.84
C THR A 216 -4.49 -5.54 7.03
N VAL A 217 -3.80 -4.46 6.76
CA VAL A 217 -2.36 -4.45 6.47
C VAL A 217 -1.48 -4.15 7.69
N SER A 218 -2.02 -4.22 8.89
CA SER A 218 -1.26 -4.25 10.16
C SER A 218 -2.13 -4.65 11.35
N ASP A 219 -1.54 -5.17 12.41
CA ASP A 219 -2.27 -5.56 13.63
C ASP A 219 -2.86 -4.34 14.34
N THR A 220 -2.07 -3.27 14.49
CA THR A 220 -2.56 -2.01 15.09
C THR A 220 -3.68 -1.40 14.26
N TYR A 221 -3.58 -1.38 12.93
CA TYR A 221 -4.66 -0.85 12.09
C TYR A 221 -5.95 -1.68 12.19
N ALA A 222 -5.84 -3.01 12.33
CA ALA A 222 -7.01 -3.86 12.59
C ALA A 222 -7.75 -3.47 13.88
N GLU A 223 -7.05 -2.98 14.90
CA GLU A 223 -7.66 -2.45 16.12
C GLU A 223 -8.18 -1.01 15.94
N GLU A 224 -7.41 -0.15 15.28
CA GLU A 224 -7.78 1.26 15.04
C GLU A 224 -9.10 1.37 14.25
N ILE A 225 -9.28 0.62 13.17
CA ILE A 225 -10.49 0.68 12.33
C ILE A 225 -11.77 0.19 13.01
N LYS A 226 -11.67 -0.44 14.17
CA LYS A 226 -12.81 -0.78 15.04
C LYS A 226 -13.26 0.38 15.92
N THR A 227 -12.53 1.51 15.90
CA THR A 227 -12.86 2.73 16.67
C THR A 227 -13.59 3.75 15.80
N ALA A 228 -14.36 4.64 16.44
CA ALA A 228 -15.12 5.66 15.72
C ALA A 228 -14.23 6.63 14.92
N PHE A 229 -13.02 6.92 15.41
CA PHE A 229 -12.11 7.87 14.76
C PHE A 229 -11.50 7.29 13.46
N TYR A 230 -11.05 6.05 13.47
CA TYR A 230 -10.39 5.42 12.31
C TYR A 230 -11.33 4.56 11.46
N GLY A 231 -12.53 4.26 11.95
CA GLY A 231 -13.46 3.31 11.32
C GLY A 231 -14.24 3.85 10.13
N GLU A 232 -14.10 5.15 9.80
CA GLU A 232 -14.72 5.78 8.62
C GLU A 232 -16.22 5.45 8.47
N GLY A 233 -16.94 5.33 9.60
CA GLY A 233 -18.33 4.96 9.67
C GLY A 233 -18.62 3.45 9.56
N LEU A 234 -17.61 2.59 9.43
CA LEU A 234 -17.74 1.14 9.41
C LEU A 234 -17.26 0.44 10.69
N ASP A 235 -16.90 1.20 11.73
CA ASP A 235 -16.37 0.69 12.99
C ASP A 235 -17.31 -0.32 13.67
N GLY A 236 -18.61 -0.10 13.61
CA GLY A 236 -19.61 -1.03 14.15
C GLY A 236 -19.61 -2.38 13.42
N LEU A 237 -19.54 -2.37 12.09
CA LEU A 237 -19.40 -3.58 11.28
C LEU A 237 -18.08 -4.31 11.57
N LEU A 238 -16.97 -3.58 11.65
CA LEU A 238 -15.65 -4.16 11.88
C LEU A 238 -15.53 -4.74 13.30
N ARG A 239 -16.19 -4.15 14.30
CA ARG A 239 -16.34 -4.79 15.63
C ARG A 239 -17.16 -6.09 15.55
N ALA A 240 -18.25 -6.09 14.78
CA ALA A 240 -19.06 -7.31 14.60
C ALA A 240 -18.30 -8.42 13.87
N ARG A 241 -17.37 -8.05 12.96
CA ARG A 241 -16.51 -8.99 12.22
C ARG A 241 -15.14 -9.20 12.88
N SER A 242 -14.95 -8.81 14.15
CA SER A 242 -13.66 -8.91 14.84
C SER A 242 -13.07 -10.33 14.92
N GLY A 243 -13.93 -11.36 14.94
CA GLY A 243 -13.50 -12.76 14.90
C GLY A 243 -12.88 -13.21 13.57
N ASP A 244 -13.26 -12.53 12.48
CA ASP A 244 -12.82 -12.83 11.12
C ASP A 244 -11.80 -11.80 10.60
N LEU A 245 -11.59 -10.69 11.33
CA LEU A 245 -10.68 -9.62 10.97
C LEU A 245 -9.27 -9.92 11.49
N ARG A 246 -8.30 -9.92 10.58
CA ARG A 246 -6.88 -10.16 10.90
C ARG A 246 -6.00 -9.04 10.36
N GLY A 247 -5.06 -8.55 11.16
CA GLY A 247 -3.96 -7.69 10.71
C GLY A 247 -2.80 -8.54 10.19
N ILE A 248 -2.29 -8.23 9.00
CA ILE A 248 -1.09 -8.85 8.45
C ILE A 248 -0.23 -7.75 7.85
N VAL A 249 0.90 -7.45 8.47
CA VAL A 249 1.84 -6.42 7.99
C VAL A 249 2.35 -6.80 6.60
N ASN A 250 2.35 -5.85 5.67
CA ASN A 250 2.92 -6.05 4.34
C ASN A 250 4.45 -6.23 4.41
N GLY A 251 4.97 -7.01 3.48
CA GLY A 251 6.41 -7.05 3.22
C GLY A 251 6.85 -5.99 2.22
N ILE A 252 8.15 -5.93 1.98
CA ILE A 252 8.74 -5.25 0.83
C ILE A 252 9.54 -6.25 -0.01
N ASP A 253 9.70 -5.94 -1.29
CA ASP A 253 10.49 -6.75 -2.21
C ASP A 253 11.99 -6.52 -1.98
N TYR A 254 12.70 -7.54 -1.50
CA TYR A 254 14.14 -7.46 -1.23
C TYR A 254 15.01 -7.62 -2.48
N ASP A 255 14.43 -7.91 -3.64
CA ASP A 255 15.14 -7.84 -4.91
C ASP A 255 15.19 -6.38 -5.41
N ASP A 256 14.08 -5.63 -5.23
CA ASP A 256 14.01 -4.22 -5.61
C ASP A 256 14.65 -3.30 -4.54
N PHE A 257 14.42 -3.59 -3.25
CA PHE A 257 14.91 -2.78 -2.12
C PHE A 257 16.04 -3.48 -1.38
N ASN A 258 17.22 -3.48 -1.99
CA ASN A 258 18.43 -4.09 -1.41
C ASN A 258 19.65 -3.20 -1.61
N PRO A 259 20.21 -2.58 -0.54
CA PRO A 259 21.34 -1.68 -0.68
C PRO A 259 22.63 -2.35 -1.18
N GLU A 260 22.72 -3.69 -1.23
CA GLU A 260 23.87 -4.40 -1.80
C GLU A 260 23.84 -4.45 -3.33
N THR A 261 22.64 -4.45 -3.93
CA THR A 261 22.44 -4.69 -5.36
C THR A 261 21.69 -3.56 -6.08
N ASP A 262 21.30 -2.52 -5.34
CA ASP A 262 20.53 -1.40 -5.85
C ASP A 262 21.30 -0.62 -6.92
N LYS A 263 20.76 -0.61 -8.13
CA LYS A 263 21.34 0.05 -9.30
C LYS A 263 21.27 1.58 -9.28
N TYR A 264 20.41 2.15 -8.42
CA TYR A 264 20.18 3.59 -8.35
C TYR A 264 21.12 4.31 -7.40
N ILE A 265 21.76 3.59 -6.47
CA ILE A 265 22.62 4.21 -5.47
C ILE A 265 24.08 4.26 -5.94
N VAL A 266 24.79 5.31 -5.54
CA VAL A 266 26.17 5.55 -5.97
C VAL A 266 27.13 4.49 -5.42
N LYS A 267 26.89 4.07 -4.19
CA LYS A 267 27.75 3.08 -3.51
C LYS A 267 26.91 2.00 -2.83
N PRO A 268 26.91 0.76 -3.35
CA PRO A 268 26.32 -0.38 -2.67
C PRO A 268 26.92 -0.60 -1.29
N TYR A 269 26.09 -1.06 -0.35
CA TYR A 269 26.52 -1.35 1.01
C TYR A 269 25.63 -2.42 1.67
N ASN A 270 26.14 -2.95 2.77
CA ASN A 270 25.43 -3.90 3.60
C ASN A 270 25.63 -3.55 5.09
N GLN A 271 25.13 -4.43 5.96
CA GLN A 271 25.21 -4.26 7.41
C GLN A 271 26.66 -4.16 7.94
N VAL A 272 27.63 -4.77 7.25
CA VAL A 272 29.03 -4.75 7.70
C VAL A 272 29.71 -3.41 7.40
N ASN A 273 29.42 -2.82 6.23
CA ASN A 273 30.15 -1.66 5.71
C ASN A 273 29.34 -0.35 5.65
N PHE A 274 28.06 -0.33 6.06
CA PHE A 274 27.18 0.85 5.95
C PHE A 274 27.79 2.11 6.58
N ARG A 275 28.51 1.99 7.69
CA ARG A 275 29.15 3.13 8.40
C ARG A 275 30.04 3.97 7.49
N LYS A 276 30.67 3.34 6.52
CA LYS A 276 31.58 3.97 5.56
C LYS A 276 30.89 4.31 4.25
N GLU A 277 30.06 3.38 3.74
CA GLU A 277 29.57 3.49 2.38
C GLU A 277 28.31 4.38 2.29
N LYS A 278 27.48 4.40 3.35
CA LYS A 278 26.28 5.27 3.41
C LYS A 278 26.65 6.77 3.35
N VAL A 279 27.79 7.16 3.92
CA VAL A 279 28.32 8.52 3.84
C VAL A 279 28.61 8.96 2.40
N LYS A 280 29.05 8.04 1.53
CA LYS A 280 29.30 8.35 0.12
C LYS A 280 28.00 8.63 -0.64
N ASN A 281 26.94 7.86 -0.33
CA ASN A 281 25.61 8.11 -0.88
C ASN A 281 25.06 9.48 -0.40
N LYS A 282 25.27 9.83 0.89
CA LYS A 282 24.87 11.14 1.43
C LYS A 282 25.56 12.28 0.68
N LEU A 283 26.88 12.24 0.54
CA LEU A 283 27.64 13.28 -0.17
C LEU A 283 27.22 13.42 -1.64
N ALA A 284 26.92 12.31 -2.30
CA ALA A 284 26.42 12.32 -3.67
C ALA A 284 25.03 12.95 -3.77
N LEU A 285 24.12 12.63 -2.84
CA LEU A 285 22.79 13.22 -2.82
C LEU A 285 22.82 14.71 -2.49
N GLN A 286 23.67 15.14 -1.53
CA GLN A 286 23.88 16.57 -1.24
C GLN A 286 24.32 17.32 -2.50
N GLU A 287 25.25 16.77 -3.26
CA GLU A 287 25.74 17.38 -4.52
C GLU A 287 24.64 17.43 -5.58
N GLU A 288 23.92 16.32 -5.79
CA GLU A 288 22.83 16.22 -6.78
C GLU A 288 21.71 17.25 -6.50
N LEU A 289 21.41 17.47 -5.23
CA LEU A 289 20.33 18.37 -4.80
C LEU A 289 20.79 19.81 -4.50
N GLY A 290 22.07 20.12 -4.69
CA GLY A 290 22.61 21.46 -4.45
C GLY A 290 22.71 21.84 -2.97
N LEU A 291 22.63 20.87 -2.04
CA LEU A 291 22.81 21.10 -0.61
C LEU A 291 24.29 21.20 -0.24
N PRO A 292 24.67 21.98 0.79
CA PRO A 292 26.04 21.98 1.30
C PRO A 292 26.53 20.57 1.65
N LYS A 293 27.69 20.19 1.12
CA LYS A 293 28.31 18.89 1.39
C LYS A 293 28.88 18.85 2.81
N ASP A 294 28.27 18.08 3.66
CA ASP A 294 28.73 17.80 5.01
C ASP A 294 28.40 16.35 5.40
N PRO A 295 29.43 15.47 5.53
CA PRO A 295 29.20 14.08 5.89
C PRO A 295 28.65 13.88 7.30
N LYS A 296 28.80 14.88 8.16
CA LYS A 296 28.40 14.83 9.58
C LYS A 296 26.99 15.39 9.79
N LYS A 297 26.50 16.23 8.87
CA LYS A 297 25.16 16.84 8.99
C LYS A 297 24.09 15.75 8.96
N MET A 298 23.20 15.77 9.94
CA MET A 298 22.05 14.85 9.94
C MET A 298 21.12 15.18 8.77
N MET A 299 20.83 14.21 7.95
CA MET A 299 19.93 14.35 6.81
C MET A 299 18.64 13.55 7.06
N ILE A 300 17.49 14.24 6.98
CA ILE A 300 16.15 13.67 7.18
C ILE A 300 15.44 13.58 5.84
N GLY A 301 15.02 12.38 5.46
CA GLY A 301 14.28 12.12 4.23
C GLY A 301 12.77 12.03 4.46
N ILE A 302 11.99 12.48 3.48
CA ILE A 302 10.55 12.34 3.38
C ILE A 302 10.23 11.94 1.96
N VAL A 303 9.64 10.76 1.77
CA VAL A 303 9.18 10.27 0.45
C VAL A 303 7.73 9.84 0.59
N SER A 304 6.80 10.59 0.00
CA SER A 304 5.37 10.33 0.19
C SER A 304 4.50 11.05 -0.83
N ARG A 305 3.25 10.60 -0.96
CA ARG A 305 2.19 11.45 -1.53
C ARG A 305 1.93 12.61 -0.55
N LEU A 306 1.84 13.82 -1.07
CA LEU A 306 1.65 15.03 -0.27
C LEU A 306 0.16 15.25 0.00
N THR A 307 -0.37 14.57 1.03
CA THR A 307 -1.80 14.59 1.41
C THR A 307 -1.97 14.82 2.90
N ASP A 308 -3.17 15.22 3.32
CA ASP A 308 -3.55 15.41 4.74
C ASP A 308 -3.21 14.19 5.61
N GLN A 309 -3.37 12.98 5.07
CA GLN A 309 -3.08 11.74 5.77
C GLN A 309 -1.65 11.69 6.33
N LYS A 310 -0.70 12.36 5.69
CA LYS A 310 0.74 12.19 5.96
C LYS A 310 1.30 13.14 7.02
N GLY A 311 0.46 14.00 7.61
CA GLY A 311 0.84 14.84 8.75
C GLY A 311 1.73 16.04 8.39
N PHE A 312 1.62 16.53 7.16
CA PHE A 312 2.42 17.68 6.72
C PHE A 312 2.02 19.02 7.37
N ASP A 313 0.83 19.12 7.93
CA ASP A 313 0.40 20.22 8.77
C ASP A 313 1.23 20.32 10.05
N LEU A 314 1.62 19.19 10.66
CA LEU A 314 2.54 19.17 11.80
C LEU A 314 3.92 19.70 11.40
N ILE A 315 4.42 19.31 10.25
CA ILE A 315 5.70 19.77 9.70
C ILE A 315 5.62 21.28 9.43
N ALA A 316 4.56 21.74 8.76
CA ALA A 316 4.35 23.16 8.46
C ALA A 316 4.42 24.03 9.73
N TYR A 317 3.83 23.54 10.83
CA TYR A 317 3.76 24.30 12.08
C TYR A 317 5.12 24.51 12.75
N VAL A 318 6.04 23.58 12.64
CA VAL A 318 7.35 23.63 13.33
C VAL A 318 8.55 23.77 12.39
N MET A 319 8.33 23.91 11.08
CA MET A 319 9.43 23.88 10.10
C MET A 319 10.45 25.00 10.33
N ASP A 320 9.99 26.20 10.69
CA ASP A 320 10.89 27.32 10.99
C ASP A 320 11.77 27.05 12.22
N GLU A 321 11.23 26.36 13.23
CA GLU A 321 12.01 25.92 14.39
C GLU A 321 12.98 24.80 14.03
N LEU A 322 12.53 23.80 13.29
CA LEU A 322 13.36 22.68 12.86
C LEU A 322 14.52 23.15 11.97
N CYS A 323 14.32 24.16 11.14
CA CYS A 323 15.39 24.76 10.33
C CYS A 323 16.42 25.57 11.14
N GLN A 324 16.22 25.81 12.44
CA GLN A 324 17.26 26.36 13.32
C GLN A 324 18.23 25.25 13.79
N ASP A 325 17.78 24.01 13.82
CA ASP A 325 18.57 22.84 14.24
C ASP A 325 19.62 22.46 13.17
N ASP A 326 20.56 21.59 13.52
CA ASP A 326 21.68 21.22 12.64
C ASP A 326 21.34 20.07 11.70
N VAL A 327 20.31 20.26 10.85
CA VAL A 327 19.75 19.26 9.96
C VAL A 327 19.69 19.72 8.51
N GLN A 328 19.62 18.75 7.60
CA GLN A 328 19.17 18.91 6.23
C GLN A 328 17.92 18.07 6.02
N ILE A 329 16.96 18.56 5.24
CA ILE A 329 15.66 17.93 4.99
C ILE A 329 15.48 17.76 3.48
N VAL A 330 15.23 16.53 3.04
CA VAL A 330 14.98 16.20 1.63
C VAL A 330 13.57 15.67 1.51
N VAL A 331 12.76 16.31 0.67
CA VAL A 331 11.37 15.92 0.41
C VAL A 331 11.23 15.49 -1.03
N LEU A 332 10.61 14.33 -1.27
CA LEU A 332 10.24 13.84 -2.59
C LEU A 332 8.76 13.45 -2.59
N GLY A 333 7.97 14.04 -3.48
CA GLY A 333 6.58 13.65 -3.66
C GLY A 333 5.74 14.68 -4.40
N THR A 334 4.50 14.28 -4.70
CA THR A 334 3.46 15.15 -5.29
C THR A 334 2.15 14.90 -4.58
N GLY A 335 1.20 15.83 -4.68
CA GLY A 335 -0.13 15.64 -4.11
C GLY A 335 -0.97 16.91 -4.09
N GLU A 336 -1.42 17.32 -2.92
CA GLU A 336 -2.23 18.49 -2.73
C GLU A 336 -1.40 19.77 -2.88
N GLU A 337 -1.89 20.71 -3.65
CA GLU A 337 -1.21 21.96 -4.01
C GLU A 337 -0.74 22.73 -2.77
N GLN A 338 -1.51 22.72 -1.69
CA GLN A 338 -1.15 23.39 -0.43
C GLN A 338 0.18 22.86 0.13
N TYR A 339 0.40 21.54 0.12
CA TYR A 339 1.63 20.93 0.64
C TYR A 339 2.80 21.05 -0.35
N GLU A 340 2.53 20.94 -1.64
CA GLU A 340 3.54 21.21 -2.67
C GLU A 340 4.10 22.63 -2.55
N ASN A 341 3.21 23.63 -2.44
CA ASN A 341 3.58 25.03 -2.31
C ASN A 341 4.28 25.31 -0.95
N MET A 342 3.85 24.66 0.13
CA MET A 342 4.51 24.74 1.44
C MET A 342 5.97 24.29 1.33
N PHE A 343 6.24 23.12 0.76
CA PHE A 343 7.61 22.61 0.64
C PHE A 343 8.47 23.43 -0.32
N ARG A 344 7.91 23.92 -1.44
CA ARG A 344 8.60 24.88 -2.33
C ARG A 344 8.98 26.18 -1.61
N HIS A 345 8.09 26.67 -0.71
CA HIS A 345 8.36 27.85 0.09
C HIS A 345 9.53 27.62 1.07
N PHE A 346 9.58 26.47 1.76
CA PHE A 346 10.66 26.15 2.68
C PHE A 346 11.99 25.85 1.96
N ASP A 347 11.97 25.26 0.79
CA ASP A 347 13.13 25.12 -0.10
C ASP A 347 13.69 26.50 -0.48
N TRP A 348 12.85 27.42 -0.94
CA TRP A 348 13.26 28.78 -1.22
C TRP A 348 13.80 29.53 0.00
N LYS A 349 13.13 29.38 1.17
CA LYS A 349 13.50 30.09 2.39
C LYS A 349 14.78 29.56 3.05
N TYR A 350 15.03 28.27 2.94
CA TYR A 350 16.11 27.55 3.61
C TYR A 350 16.88 26.64 2.63
N GLY A 351 17.24 27.16 1.46
CA GLY A 351 17.85 26.38 0.39
C GLY A 351 19.20 25.72 0.70
N ASP A 352 19.87 26.09 1.79
CA ASP A 352 21.05 25.40 2.31
C ASP A 352 20.71 24.22 3.26
N LYS A 353 19.45 24.09 3.63
CA LYS A 353 18.98 23.03 4.56
C LYS A 353 17.84 22.18 4.01
N VAL A 354 17.00 22.74 3.15
CA VAL A 354 15.80 22.08 2.64
C VAL A 354 15.91 21.91 1.13
N SER A 355 15.62 20.72 0.63
CA SER A 355 15.47 20.43 -0.79
C SER A 355 14.14 19.74 -1.05
N ALA A 356 13.25 20.40 -1.80
CA ALA A 356 11.91 19.91 -2.12
C ALA A 356 11.82 19.49 -3.60
N GLN A 357 11.74 18.20 -3.84
CA GLN A 357 11.64 17.59 -5.15
C GLN A 357 10.16 17.21 -5.41
N ILE A 358 9.43 18.13 -6.05
CA ILE A 358 7.97 18.04 -6.22
C ILE A 358 7.65 17.31 -7.53
N TYR A 359 8.00 16.04 -7.58
CA TYR A 359 7.68 15.11 -8.67
C TYR A 359 7.79 13.66 -8.19
N TYR A 360 7.37 12.72 -9.02
CA TYR A 360 7.56 11.29 -8.76
C TYR A 360 8.88 10.82 -9.36
N SER A 361 9.71 10.17 -8.55
CA SER A 361 10.93 9.51 -9.01
C SER A 361 11.25 8.30 -8.16
N GLU A 362 11.20 7.13 -8.76
CA GLU A 362 11.62 5.88 -8.13
C GLU A 362 13.12 5.92 -7.83
N GLU A 363 13.94 6.32 -8.80
CA GLU A 363 15.40 6.44 -8.65
C GLU A 363 15.77 7.36 -7.48
N LEU A 364 15.19 8.55 -7.40
CA LEU A 364 15.51 9.48 -6.30
C LEU A 364 15.03 8.95 -4.95
N SER A 365 13.93 8.20 -4.88
CA SER A 365 13.48 7.59 -3.63
C SER A 365 14.51 6.61 -3.06
N HIS A 366 15.10 5.76 -3.90
CA HIS A 366 16.18 4.84 -3.52
C HIS A 366 17.42 5.58 -3.02
N LYS A 367 17.81 6.67 -3.72
CA LYS A 367 18.92 7.53 -3.28
C LYS A 367 18.64 8.17 -1.91
N ILE A 368 17.41 8.61 -1.65
CA ILE A 368 17.01 9.17 -0.35
C ILE A 368 17.10 8.10 0.75
N TYR A 369 16.56 6.89 0.53
CA TYR A 369 16.69 5.80 1.50
C TYR A 369 18.15 5.44 1.78
N ALA A 370 19.01 5.46 0.76
CA ALA A 370 20.41 5.14 0.93
C ALA A 370 21.25 6.25 1.59
N ALA A 371 20.90 7.50 1.35
CA ALA A 371 21.71 8.66 1.75
C ALA A 371 21.33 9.28 3.09
N CYS A 372 20.03 9.34 3.42
CA CYS A 372 19.57 9.97 4.65
C CYS A 372 19.94 9.18 5.90
N ASP A 373 20.05 9.89 7.02
CA ASP A 373 20.29 9.28 8.35
C ASP A 373 18.97 8.90 9.01
N ALA A 374 17.97 9.76 8.87
CA ALA A 374 16.64 9.54 9.41
C ALA A 374 15.56 9.69 8.33
N PHE A 375 14.39 9.10 8.59
CA PHE A 375 13.24 9.12 7.70
C PHE A 375 11.96 9.50 8.49
N LEU A 376 11.30 10.59 8.12
CA LEU A 376 10.19 11.15 8.89
C LEU A 376 8.84 10.76 8.31
N MET A 377 7.96 10.15 9.14
CA MET A 377 6.58 9.80 8.81
C MET A 377 5.62 10.18 9.95
N PRO A 378 5.16 11.45 10.03
CA PRO A 378 4.29 11.92 11.11
C PRO A 378 2.80 11.69 10.81
N SER A 379 2.45 10.60 10.18
CA SER A 379 1.13 10.33 9.61
C SER A 379 -0.01 10.43 10.62
N LEU A 380 -1.13 11.04 10.21
CA LEU A 380 -2.39 11.06 10.98
C LEU A 380 -2.95 9.64 11.14
N PHE A 381 -2.90 8.87 10.08
CA PHE A 381 -3.12 7.43 10.07
C PHE A 381 -2.27 6.78 8.96
N GLU A 382 -1.81 5.57 9.20
CA GLU A 382 -0.99 4.83 8.24
C GLU A 382 -1.33 3.34 8.33
N PRO A 383 -2.18 2.81 7.43
CA PRO A 383 -2.62 1.42 7.50
C PRO A 383 -1.46 0.42 7.64
N CYS A 384 -0.47 0.52 6.79
CA CYS A 384 0.78 -0.22 6.87
C CYS A 384 1.99 0.72 6.86
N GLY A 385 2.11 1.53 5.81
CA GLY A 385 3.34 2.18 5.43
C GLY A 385 4.34 1.18 4.83
N LEU A 386 4.99 1.58 3.74
CA LEU A 386 6.06 0.81 3.12
C LEU A 386 7.39 1.57 3.23
N SER A 387 7.35 2.89 3.19
CA SER A 387 8.56 3.72 3.21
C SER A 387 9.40 3.54 4.47
N GLN A 388 8.80 3.31 5.65
CA GLN A 388 9.56 2.98 6.85
C GLN A 388 10.22 1.60 6.75
N LEU A 389 9.59 0.62 6.10
CA LEU A 389 10.18 -0.69 5.88
C LEU A 389 11.40 -0.60 4.96
N MET A 390 11.26 0.19 3.88
CA MET A 390 12.35 0.50 2.96
C MET A 390 13.47 1.25 3.69
N SER A 391 13.15 2.26 4.51
CA SER A 391 14.13 3.01 5.27
C SER A 391 14.89 2.13 6.27
N LEU A 392 14.21 1.24 6.99
CA LEU A 392 14.82 0.24 7.87
C LEU A 392 15.81 -0.63 7.10
N ARG A 393 15.40 -1.16 5.95
CA ARG A 393 16.24 -2.01 5.10
C ARG A 393 17.53 -1.31 4.65
N TYR A 394 17.44 0.01 4.37
CA TYR A 394 18.58 0.84 3.98
C TYR A 394 19.36 1.44 5.18
N GLY A 395 18.99 1.12 6.41
CA GLY A 395 19.62 1.65 7.62
C GLY A 395 19.40 3.15 7.81
N THR A 396 18.31 3.67 7.29
CA THR A 396 17.84 5.04 7.50
C THR A 396 16.77 5.01 8.60
N VAL A 397 17.08 5.62 9.73
CA VAL A 397 16.35 5.42 10.99
C VAL A 397 14.98 6.10 10.94
N PRO A 398 13.85 5.37 11.04
CA PRO A 398 12.53 5.99 11.01
C PRO A 398 12.25 6.83 12.26
N ILE A 399 11.60 7.98 12.05
CA ILE A 399 10.99 8.81 13.08
C ILE A 399 9.50 8.87 12.72
N VAL A 400 8.63 8.24 13.52
CA VAL A 400 7.25 7.99 13.13
C VAL A 400 6.26 8.37 14.21
N ARG A 401 5.01 8.65 13.82
CA ARG A 401 3.90 8.63 14.77
C ARG A 401 3.42 7.18 15.00
N GLU A 402 3.05 6.86 16.23
CA GLU A 402 2.55 5.54 16.62
C GLU A 402 1.11 5.33 16.14
N THR A 403 0.95 4.92 14.88
CA THR A 403 -0.34 4.58 14.28
C THR A 403 -0.17 3.45 13.28
N GLY A 404 -1.16 2.56 13.17
CA GLY A 404 -1.20 1.46 12.21
C GLY A 404 0.12 0.70 12.10
N GLY A 405 0.56 0.45 10.86
CA GLY A 405 1.78 -0.28 10.60
C GLY A 405 3.07 0.41 11.05
N LEU A 406 3.06 1.73 11.23
CA LEU A 406 4.22 2.43 11.80
C LEU A 406 4.49 1.98 13.23
N LYS A 407 3.44 1.81 14.04
CA LYS A 407 3.55 1.30 15.41
C LYS A 407 4.01 -0.16 15.43
N ASP A 408 3.55 -0.97 14.48
CA ASP A 408 3.85 -2.40 14.44
C ASP A 408 5.29 -2.68 13.94
N THR A 409 5.90 -1.78 13.18
CA THR A 409 7.16 -2.03 12.47
C THR A 409 8.35 -1.21 12.96
N VAL A 410 8.11 -0.10 13.68
CA VAL A 410 9.17 0.74 14.23
C VAL A 410 9.17 0.62 15.74
N MET A 411 10.18 -0.08 16.29
CA MET A 411 10.37 -0.20 17.72
C MET A 411 11.07 1.04 18.26
N PRO A 412 10.46 1.78 19.21
CA PRO A 412 11.07 3.00 19.77
C PRO A 412 12.41 2.72 20.43
N TYR A 413 13.37 3.61 20.21
CA TYR A 413 14.67 3.53 20.88
C TYR A 413 14.53 3.73 22.39
N ASN A 414 15.06 2.79 23.14
CA ASN A 414 15.18 2.85 24.59
C ASN A 414 16.68 2.93 24.97
N GLU A 415 17.11 4.08 25.48
CA GLU A 415 18.52 4.29 25.80
C GLU A 415 19.02 3.49 27.02
N TYR A 416 18.12 3.06 27.91
CA TYR A 416 18.47 2.28 29.10
C TYR A 416 18.73 0.81 28.75
N GLU A 417 17.99 0.28 27.79
CA GLU A 417 18.12 -1.10 27.30
C GLU A 417 19.00 -1.21 26.05
N SER A 418 19.39 -0.08 25.47
CA SER A 418 20.08 -0.01 24.16
C SER A 418 19.33 -0.83 23.10
N ALA A 419 18.00 -0.67 23.04
CA ALA A 419 17.08 -1.39 22.14
C ALA A 419 16.33 -0.43 21.24
N GLY A 420 15.67 -0.95 20.20
CA GLY A 420 14.85 -0.19 19.27
C GLY A 420 15.47 -0.03 17.87
N THR A 421 14.62 0.25 16.89
CA THR A 421 14.96 0.39 15.46
C THR A 421 14.70 1.78 14.91
N GLY A 422 14.09 2.67 15.70
CA GLY A 422 13.74 4.02 15.31
C GLY A 422 13.26 4.87 16.48
N PHE A 423 12.56 5.94 16.19
CA PHE A 423 11.99 6.87 17.18
C PHE A 423 10.50 7.05 16.90
N SER A 424 9.72 7.25 17.96
CA SER A 424 8.28 7.45 17.81
C SER A 424 7.71 8.48 18.77
N PHE A 425 6.56 9.04 18.40
CA PHE A 425 5.72 9.88 19.24
C PHE A 425 4.26 9.44 19.12
N THR A 426 3.48 9.67 20.17
CA THR A 426 2.13 9.10 20.30
C THR A 426 1.04 10.04 19.78
N ASN A 427 1.02 11.28 20.27
CA ASN A 427 -0.07 12.20 19.95
C ASN A 427 0.17 12.88 18.59
N TYR A 428 -0.91 13.18 17.87
CA TYR A 428 -0.85 13.97 16.64
C TYR A 428 -0.59 15.44 17.02
N ASN A 429 0.70 15.74 17.28
CA ASN A 429 1.14 17.01 17.82
C ASN A 429 2.51 17.41 17.25
N ALA A 430 2.59 18.63 16.73
CA ALA A 430 3.78 19.14 16.06
C ALA A 430 5.02 19.24 17.00
N HIS A 431 4.83 19.65 18.27
CA HIS A 431 5.94 19.75 19.21
C HIS A 431 6.39 18.38 19.75
N GLU A 432 5.50 17.40 19.89
CA GLU A 432 5.93 16.02 20.17
C GLU A 432 6.79 15.48 19.03
N MET A 433 6.38 15.69 17.77
CA MET A 433 7.17 15.36 16.60
C MET A 433 8.55 16.04 16.64
N LEU A 434 8.59 17.36 16.83
CA LEU A 434 9.82 18.14 16.89
C LEU A 434 10.75 17.67 18.03
N ASN A 435 10.20 17.42 19.20
CA ASN A 435 10.97 16.91 20.35
C ASN A 435 11.55 15.51 20.08
N THR A 436 10.81 14.66 19.34
CA THR A 436 11.28 13.34 18.95
C THR A 436 12.40 13.45 17.90
N ILE A 437 12.29 14.38 16.96
CA ILE A 437 13.38 14.67 15.99
C ILE A 437 14.62 15.13 16.76
N ARG A 438 14.48 16.08 17.68
CA ARG A 438 15.60 16.58 18.52
C ARG A 438 16.20 15.51 19.42
N TYR A 439 15.39 14.57 19.90
CA TYR A 439 15.93 13.40 20.62
C TYR A 439 16.78 12.52 19.68
N ALA A 440 16.31 12.26 18.47
CA ALA A 440 17.08 11.52 17.47
C ALA A 440 18.39 12.24 17.10
N GLU A 441 18.35 13.59 16.93
CA GLU A 441 19.55 14.41 16.71
C GLU A 441 20.56 14.26 17.83
N ARG A 442 20.12 14.35 19.10
CA ARG A 442 21.00 14.18 20.27
C ARG A 442 21.69 12.83 20.24
N ILE A 443 20.97 11.74 19.91
CA ILE A 443 21.57 10.42 19.79
C ILE A 443 22.54 10.34 18.60
N TYR A 444 22.18 10.97 17.48
CA TYR A 444 23.03 11.02 16.27
C TYR A 444 24.36 11.73 16.52
N TYR A 445 24.34 12.92 17.15
CA TYR A 445 25.54 13.74 17.37
C TYR A 445 26.33 13.31 18.60
N ASP A 446 25.68 13.08 19.72
CA ASP A 446 26.34 12.88 21.00
C ASP A 446 26.65 11.40 21.31
N LYS A 447 25.86 10.48 20.74
CA LYS A 447 25.94 9.04 21.03
C LYS A 447 26.11 8.20 19.76
N LYS A 448 27.07 8.54 18.92
CA LYS A 448 27.24 7.91 17.58
C LYS A 448 27.34 6.38 17.61
N ARG A 449 27.87 5.79 18.69
CA ARG A 449 27.93 4.33 18.84
C ARG A 449 26.53 3.74 19.00
N GLU A 450 25.66 4.40 19.78
CA GLU A 450 24.26 3.97 19.96
C GLU A 450 23.47 4.15 18.66
N TRP A 451 23.66 5.27 17.97
CA TRP A 451 23.06 5.49 16.65
C TRP A 451 23.40 4.34 15.69
N ASN A 452 24.67 3.95 15.61
CA ASN A 452 25.09 2.85 14.76
C ASN A 452 24.45 1.50 15.16
N LYS A 453 24.19 1.26 16.43
CA LYS A 453 23.47 0.06 16.89
C LYS A 453 22.01 0.10 16.48
N ILE A 454 21.37 1.29 16.50
CA ILE A 454 19.98 1.45 15.98
C ILE A 454 19.95 1.09 14.50
N VAL A 455 20.89 1.62 13.71
CA VAL A 455 21.04 1.30 12.28
C VAL A 455 21.26 -0.20 12.05
N ASP A 456 22.15 -0.81 12.82
CA ASP A 456 22.41 -2.27 12.74
C ASP A 456 21.12 -3.07 12.95
N ARG A 457 20.32 -2.75 13.99
CA ARG A 457 19.06 -3.43 14.27
C ARG A 457 18.01 -3.16 13.21
N ALA A 458 17.94 -1.92 12.70
CA ALA A 458 17.05 -1.55 11.61
C ALA A 458 17.30 -2.42 10.36
N MET A 459 18.56 -2.56 9.96
CA MET A 459 18.94 -3.39 8.80
C MET A 459 18.77 -4.89 9.03
N GLN A 460 18.74 -5.36 10.29
CA GLN A 460 18.49 -6.77 10.64
C GLN A 460 17.00 -7.13 10.68
N ALA A 461 16.12 -6.13 10.81
CA ALA A 461 14.69 -6.38 10.86
C ALA A 461 14.22 -6.98 9.54
N ASP A 462 13.54 -8.13 9.64
CA ASP A 462 13.04 -8.85 8.47
C ASP A 462 11.57 -8.48 8.19
N PHE A 463 11.38 -7.70 7.15
CA PHE A 463 10.09 -7.34 6.58
C PHE A 463 9.98 -7.82 5.13
N SER A 464 10.58 -8.97 4.82
CA SER A 464 10.39 -9.63 3.53
C SER A 464 8.96 -10.16 3.37
N TRP A 465 8.56 -10.36 2.13
CA TRP A 465 7.27 -10.97 1.83
C TRP A 465 7.15 -12.42 2.31
N GLU A 466 8.27 -13.13 2.47
CA GLU A 466 8.29 -14.50 3.00
C GLU A 466 7.69 -14.59 4.41
N VAL A 467 7.92 -13.58 5.25
CA VAL A 467 7.34 -13.50 6.60
C VAL A 467 5.84 -13.31 6.54
N SER A 468 5.38 -12.36 5.71
CA SER A 468 3.95 -12.05 5.58
C SER A 468 3.18 -13.17 4.86
N ALA A 469 3.79 -13.76 3.82
CA ALA A 469 3.18 -14.84 3.05
C ALA A 469 2.81 -16.05 3.91
N LYS A 470 3.62 -16.41 4.90
CA LYS A 470 3.30 -17.52 5.83
C LYS A 470 1.99 -17.29 6.56
N LYS A 471 1.73 -16.06 7.04
CA LYS A 471 0.47 -15.73 7.73
C LYS A 471 -0.74 -15.82 6.78
N TYR A 472 -0.58 -15.41 5.52
CA TYR A 472 -1.62 -15.58 4.50
C TYR A 472 -1.86 -17.06 4.18
N GLN A 473 -0.82 -17.86 4.03
CA GLN A 473 -0.92 -19.30 3.77
C GLN A 473 -1.65 -20.03 4.91
N GLU A 474 -1.33 -19.74 6.17
CA GLU A 474 -2.03 -20.26 7.34
C GLU A 474 -3.51 -19.91 7.32
N MET A 475 -3.86 -18.69 6.93
CA MET A 475 -5.25 -18.26 6.81
C MET A 475 -5.96 -18.99 5.65
N TYR A 476 -5.31 -19.13 4.49
CA TYR A 476 -5.89 -19.85 3.36
C TYR A 476 -6.13 -21.32 3.71
N ASP A 477 -5.17 -21.95 4.35
CA ASP A 477 -5.31 -23.34 4.82
C ASP A 477 -6.48 -23.50 5.78
N TRP A 478 -6.63 -22.58 6.71
CA TRP A 478 -7.75 -22.59 7.66
C TRP A 478 -9.11 -22.40 6.98
N LEU A 479 -9.20 -21.57 5.95
CA LEU A 479 -10.46 -21.31 5.23
C LEU A 479 -10.87 -22.45 4.29
N ILE A 480 -9.90 -23.09 3.67
CA ILE A 480 -10.15 -24.14 2.65
C ILE A 480 -10.29 -25.52 3.32
N GLY A 481 -9.64 -25.75 4.44
CA GLY A 481 -9.62 -27.01 5.19
C GLY A 481 -8.43 -27.86 4.83
#